data_43bbe16acc8bce27cbccf85d5aaeb124
#
_entry.id   43bbe16acc8bce27cbccf85d5aaeb124
#
_cell.length_a   1.000
_cell.length_b   1.000
_cell.length_c   1.000
_cell.angle_alpha   90.00
_cell.angle_beta   90.00
_cell.angle_gamma   90.00
#
_symmetry.space_group_name_H-M   'P 1'
#
loop_
_entity.id
_entity.type
_entity.pdbx_description
1 polymer ?
#
loop_
_entity_poly.entity_id
_entity_poly.type
_entity_poly.pdbx_seq_one_letter_code
_entity_poly.pdbx_strand_id
1 'polypeptide(L)'
;LPPDTTVVIEKVPAFVGPIPASASFKLGYSYGWIVGLWQGRGFKVVLVTPQEWQKTMGVGTKKGGGHTTTEWKNKLKAEAQRRFPLVEKITLKTADAFCLLSHAQQFNL
;
A
#
# COMPACT_ATOMS: atom_id res chain seq x y z
N LEU A 1 -1.88 -2.40 20.52
CA LEU A 1 -0.61 -1.98 19.92
C LEU A 1 0.14 -1.04 20.87
N PRO A 2 1.48 -1.10 20.91
CA PRO A 2 2.27 -0.16 21.70
C PRO A 2 1.98 1.28 21.31
N PRO A 3 2.00 2.24 22.27
CA PRO A 3 1.62 3.63 21.97
C PRO A 3 2.56 4.36 21.01
N ASP A 4 3.78 3.88 20.82
CA ASP A 4 4.75 4.43 19.86
C ASP A 4 4.66 3.82 18.45
N THR A 5 3.66 2.98 18.23
CA THR A 5 3.43 2.36 16.91
C THR A 5 3.03 3.41 15.87
N THR A 6 3.67 3.38 14.72
CA THR A 6 3.28 4.18 13.55
C THR A 6 2.39 3.33 12.66
N VAL A 7 1.26 3.88 12.25
CA VAL A 7 0.35 3.23 11.29
C VAL A 7 0.61 3.84 9.91
N VAL A 8 0.99 2.99 8.97
CA VAL A 8 1.26 3.42 7.59
C VAL A 8 0.12 2.98 6.70
N ILE A 9 -0.48 3.92 6.02
CA ILE A 9 -1.65 3.70 5.17
C ILE A 9 -1.37 4.22 3.76
N GLU A 10 -1.75 3.45 2.75
CA GLU A 10 -1.64 3.92 1.37
C GLU A 10 -2.56 5.12 1.16
N LYS A 11 -1.99 6.19 0.61
CA LYS A 11 -2.76 7.40 0.31
C LYS A 11 -3.63 7.17 -0.92
N VAL A 12 -4.94 7.30 -0.75
CA VAL A 12 -5.90 7.17 -1.84
C VAL A 12 -5.96 8.49 -2.60
N PRO A 13 -5.72 8.50 -3.93
CA PRO A 13 -5.81 9.73 -4.72
C PRO A 13 -7.26 10.22 -4.83
N ALA A 14 -7.42 11.53 -5.04
CA ALA A 14 -8.74 12.14 -5.21
C ALA A 14 -9.47 11.61 -6.47
N PHE A 15 -8.72 11.19 -7.47
CA PHE A 15 -9.26 10.61 -8.71
C PHE A 15 -8.63 9.23 -8.92
N VAL A 16 -9.47 8.18 -8.91
CA VAL A 16 -9.02 6.79 -9.02
C VAL A 16 -9.40 6.15 -10.37
N GLY A 17 -9.61 6.96 -11.39
CA GLY A 17 -9.95 6.50 -12.75
C GLY A 17 -11.44 6.43 -13.00
N PRO A 18 -11.86 5.79 -14.10
CA PRO A 18 -13.25 5.77 -14.54
C PRO A 18 -14.10 4.78 -13.75
N ILE A 19 -14.37 5.09 -12.49
CA ILE A 19 -15.26 4.29 -11.63
C ILE A 19 -16.55 5.07 -11.35
N PRO A 20 -17.66 4.37 -11.05
CA PRO A 20 -18.92 5.04 -10.71
C PRO A 20 -18.76 5.97 -9.50
N ALA A 21 -19.51 7.08 -9.50
CA ALA A 21 -19.45 8.05 -8.39
C ALA A 21 -19.76 7.40 -7.03
N SER A 22 -20.69 6.45 -6.99
CA SER A 22 -21.02 5.71 -5.76
C SER A 22 -19.83 4.91 -5.24
N ALA A 23 -19.05 4.30 -6.13
CA ALA A 23 -17.86 3.54 -5.74
C ALA A 23 -16.75 4.48 -5.23
N SER A 24 -16.56 5.63 -5.88
CA SER A 24 -15.62 6.65 -5.43
C SER A 24 -15.98 7.19 -4.05
N PHE A 25 -17.27 7.44 -3.82
CA PHE A 25 -17.76 7.90 -2.52
C PHE A 25 -17.47 6.88 -1.41
N LYS A 26 -17.79 5.61 -1.66
CA LYS A 26 -17.55 4.52 -0.68
C LYS A 26 -16.06 4.37 -0.37
N LEU A 27 -15.20 4.44 -1.39
CA LEU A 27 -13.76 4.36 -1.21
C LEU A 27 -13.25 5.50 -0.34
N GLY A 28 -13.64 6.74 -0.65
CA GLY A 28 -13.25 7.92 0.13
C GLY A 28 -13.75 7.89 1.56
N TYR A 29 -15.00 7.46 1.74
CA TYR A 29 -15.61 7.33 3.07
C TYR A 29 -14.85 6.31 3.93
N SER A 30 -14.60 5.12 3.39
CA SER A 30 -13.88 4.06 4.10
C SER A 30 -12.45 4.49 4.42
N TYR A 31 -11.77 5.12 3.48
CA TYR A 31 -10.42 5.64 3.66
C TYR A 31 -10.37 6.67 4.79
N GLY A 32 -11.25 7.67 4.75
CA GLY A 32 -11.31 8.70 5.79
C GLY A 32 -11.63 8.13 7.17
N TRP A 33 -12.52 7.13 7.22
CA TRP A 33 -12.89 6.46 8.46
C TRP A 33 -11.71 5.72 9.09
N ILE A 34 -10.95 4.99 8.28
CA ILE A 34 -9.78 4.22 8.75
C ILE A 34 -8.69 5.18 9.25
N VAL A 35 -8.38 6.22 8.50
CA VAL A 35 -7.38 7.22 8.91
C VAL A 35 -7.80 7.89 10.21
N GLY A 36 -9.06 8.33 10.30
CA GLY A 36 -9.60 8.98 11.48
C GLY A 36 -9.63 8.06 12.70
N LEU A 37 -9.92 6.78 12.51
CA LEU A 37 -9.92 5.79 13.59
C LEU A 37 -8.55 5.70 14.27
N TRP A 38 -7.49 5.54 13.50
CA TRP A 38 -6.15 5.41 14.05
C TRP A 38 -5.64 6.71 14.66
N GLN A 39 -5.91 7.85 14.01
CA GLN A 39 -5.57 9.16 14.57
C GLN A 39 -6.34 9.43 15.86
N GLY A 40 -7.62 9.08 15.90
CA GLY A 40 -8.45 9.24 17.08
C GLY A 40 -8.01 8.38 18.26
N ARG A 41 -7.29 7.27 17.99
CA ARG A 41 -6.70 6.42 19.03
C ARG A 41 -5.32 6.90 19.48
N GLY A 42 -4.83 8.00 18.93
CA GLY A 42 -3.57 8.61 19.33
C GLY A 42 -2.34 8.07 18.62
N PHE A 43 -2.51 7.25 17.60
CA PHE A 43 -1.36 6.74 16.81
C PHE A 43 -0.91 7.76 15.79
N LYS A 44 0.39 7.78 15.51
CA LYS A 44 0.92 8.51 14.38
C LYS A 44 0.50 7.79 13.10
N VAL A 45 -0.15 8.50 12.19
CA VAL A 45 -0.55 7.96 10.88
C VAL A 45 0.30 8.62 9.81
N VAL A 46 0.96 7.80 8.98
CA VAL A 46 1.75 8.27 7.83
C VAL A 46 1.06 7.76 6.56
N LEU A 47 0.80 8.67 5.64
CA LEU A 47 0.19 8.36 4.34
C LEU A 47 1.28 8.25 3.29
N VAL A 48 1.29 7.14 2.56
CA VAL A 48 2.29 6.86 1.53
C VAL A 48 1.58 6.63 0.21
N THR A 49 2.01 7.31 -0.85
CA THR A 49 1.42 7.16 -2.18
C THR A 49 1.86 5.83 -2.80
N PRO A 50 1.06 5.26 -3.72
CA PRO A 50 1.46 4.07 -4.47
C PRO A 50 2.78 4.26 -5.21
N GLN A 51 3.01 5.45 -5.77
CA GLN A 51 4.24 5.75 -6.50
C GLN A 51 5.47 5.66 -5.59
N GLU A 52 5.36 6.12 -4.35
CA GLU A 52 6.46 6.09 -3.39
C GLU A 52 6.87 4.66 -3.04
N TRP A 53 5.94 3.81 -2.64
CA TRP A 53 6.30 2.45 -2.25
C TRP A 53 6.65 1.57 -3.45
N GLN A 54 6.04 1.81 -4.60
CA GLN A 54 6.37 1.08 -5.83
C GLN A 54 7.79 1.38 -6.28
N LYS A 55 8.22 2.64 -6.18
CA LYS A 55 9.60 3.03 -6.46
C LYS A 55 10.58 2.31 -5.55
N THR A 56 10.27 2.21 -4.26
CA THR A 56 11.10 1.51 -3.28
C THR A 56 11.28 0.03 -3.63
N MET A 57 10.25 -0.61 -4.19
CA MET A 57 10.32 -2.02 -4.57
C MET A 57 11.22 -2.29 -5.77
N GLY A 58 11.46 -1.30 -6.61
CA GLY A 58 12.43 -1.41 -7.71
C GLY A 58 12.00 -2.32 -8.86
N VAL A 59 10.72 -2.66 -8.96
CA VAL A 59 10.22 -3.55 -10.05
C VAL A 59 9.71 -2.77 -11.26
N GLY A 60 9.93 -1.47 -11.29
CA GLY A 60 9.44 -0.61 -12.36
C GLY A 60 7.99 -0.21 -12.17
N THR A 61 7.38 0.30 -13.22
CA THR A 61 5.98 0.70 -13.23
C THR A 61 5.16 -0.21 -14.12
N LYS A 62 3.86 -0.31 -13.85
CA LYS A 62 2.94 -1.07 -14.68
C LYS A 62 2.96 -0.59 -16.13
N LYS A 63 2.92 0.73 -16.34
CA LYS A 63 2.89 1.33 -17.69
C LYS A 63 4.25 1.29 -18.38
N GLY A 64 5.31 1.62 -17.66
CA GLY A 64 6.67 1.70 -18.22
C GLY A 64 7.32 0.35 -18.48
N GLY A 65 6.86 -0.71 -17.81
CA GLY A 65 7.44 -2.04 -17.94
C GLY A 65 6.84 -2.91 -19.04
N GLY A 66 5.76 -2.46 -19.70
CA GLY A 66 5.08 -3.25 -20.73
C GLY A 66 4.39 -4.50 -20.22
N HIS A 67 4.10 -4.56 -18.94
CA HIS A 67 3.49 -5.74 -18.29
C HIS A 67 1.97 -5.66 -18.29
N THR A 68 1.33 -6.84 -18.33
CA THR A 68 -0.09 -6.93 -17.97
C THR A 68 -0.26 -6.63 -16.48
N THR A 69 -1.49 -6.34 -16.06
CA THR A 69 -1.78 -6.12 -14.64
C THR A 69 -1.38 -7.33 -13.78
N THR A 70 -1.68 -8.54 -14.25
CA THR A 70 -1.35 -9.77 -13.54
C THR A 70 0.18 -9.98 -13.44
N GLU A 71 0.91 -9.77 -14.53
CA GLU A 71 2.37 -9.89 -14.53
C GLU A 71 3.02 -8.91 -13.56
N TRP A 72 2.55 -7.66 -13.56
CA TRP A 72 3.08 -6.64 -12.68
C TRP A 72 2.79 -6.95 -11.21
N LYS A 73 1.56 -7.41 -10.90
CA LYS A 73 1.19 -7.83 -9.55
C LYS A 73 2.03 -9.02 -9.08
N ASN A 74 2.31 -9.97 -9.96
CA ASN A 74 3.18 -11.10 -9.63
C ASN A 74 4.63 -10.67 -9.36
N LYS A 75 5.12 -9.65 -10.05
CA LYS A 75 6.44 -9.08 -9.76
C LYS A 75 6.49 -8.43 -8.37
N LEU A 76 5.46 -7.68 -8.01
CA LEU A 76 5.36 -7.09 -6.67
C LEU A 76 5.30 -8.17 -5.60
N LYS A 77 4.51 -9.22 -5.82
CA LYS A 77 4.40 -10.35 -4.90
C LYS A 77 5.75 -11.05 -4.72
N ALA A 78 6.47 -11.31 -5.82
CA ALA A 78 7.78 -11.96 -5.77
C ALA A 78 8.79 -11.12 -5.00
N GLU A 79 8.80 -9.80 -5.22
CA GLU A 79 9.68 -8.89 -4.50
C GLU A 79 9.34 -8.82 -3.01
N ALA A 80 8.05 -8.79 -2.66
CA ALA A 80 7.61 -8.83 -1.28
C ALA A 80 8.04 -10.12 -0.60
N GLN A 81 7.88 -11.27 -1.28
CA GLN A 81 8.31 -12.57 -0.74
C GLN A 81 9.81 -12.63 -0.52
N ARG A 82 10.59 -12.02 -1.42
CA ARG A 82 12.04 -11.94 -1.28
C ARG A 82 12.45 -11.12 -0.06
N ARG A 83 11.75 -10.03 0.21
CA ARG A 83 12.04 -9.13 1.34
C ARG A 83 11.54 -9.69 2.67
N PHE A 84 10.53 -10.54 2.65
CA PHE A 84 9.95 -11.16 3.83
C PHE A 84 9.96 -12.70 3.71
N PRO A 85 11.17 -13.31 3.70
CA PRO A 85 11.28 -14.76 3.42
C PRO A 85 10.69 -15.63 4.52
N LEU A 86 10.51 -15.09 5.75
CA LEU A 86 9.94 -15.83 6.87
C LEU A 86 8.41 -15.84 6.86
N VAL A 87 7.79 -15.05 6.01
CA VAL A 87 6.34 -15.08 5.85
C VAL A 87 5.99 -16.31 5.00
N GLU A 88 5.17 -17.18 5.56
CA GLU A 88 4.84 -18.46 4.94
C GLU A 88 4.21 -18.30 3.57
N LYS A 89 3.29 -17.36 3.41
CA LYS A 89 2.64 -17.14 2.12
C LYS A 89 2.21 -15.68 1.97
N ILE A 90 2.73 -15.03 0.93
CA ILE A 90 2.27 -13.72 0.49
C ILE A 90 1.38 -13.93 -0.74
N THR A 91 0.13 -13.45 -0.68
CA THR A 91 -0.81 -13.52 -1.79
C THR A 91 -0.81 -12.23 -2.59
N LEU A 92 -1.47 -12.24 -3.76
CA LEU A 92 -1.65 -11.00 -4.54
C LEU A 92 -2.43 -9.94 -3.75
N LYS A 93 -3.33 -10.36 -2.84
CA LYS A 93 -4.11 -9.46 -2.01
C LYS A 93 -3.29 -8.82 -0.89
N THR A 94 -2.31 -9.53 -0.35
CA THR A 94 -1.50 -9.06 0.78
C THR A 94 -0.16 -8.46 0.36
N ALA A 95 0.25 -8.66 -0.90
CA ALA A 95 1.54 -8.20 -1.39
C ALA A 95 1.73 -6.68 -1.22
N ASP A 96 0.72 -5.88 -1.52
CA ASP A 96 0.80 -4.42 -1.41
C ASP A 96 1.07 -3.98 0.03
N ALA A 97 0.43 -4.63 1.01
CA ALA A 97 0.66 -4.33 2.41
C ALA A 97 2.10 -4.63 2.83
N PHE A 98 2.68 -5.73 2.35
CA PHE A 98 4.09 -6.06 2.62
C PHE A 98 5.03 -5.11 1.91
N CYS A 99 4.71 -4.68 0.70
CA CYS A 99 5.49 -3.66 -0.01
C CYS A 99 5.49 -2.34 0.76
N LEU A 100 4.33 -1.93 1.26
CA LEU A 100 4.18 -0.73 2.08
C LEU A 100 4.99 -0.85 3.37
N LEU A 101 4.95 -2.01 4.03
CA LEU A 101 5.73 -2.26 5.23
C LEU A 101 7.24 -2.17 4.96
N SER A 102 7.71 -2.75 3.85
CA SER A 102 9.11 -2.69 3.45
C SER A 102 9.56 -1.24 3.22
N HIS A 103 8.71 -0.43 2.56
CA HIS A 103 8.97 1.00 2.37
C HIS A 103 9.09 1.71 3.72
N ALA A 104 8.17 1.45 4.63
CA ALA A 104 8.18 2.06 5.96
C ALA A 104 9.45 1.72 6.74
N GLN A 105 9.89 0.46 6.68
CA GLN A 105 11.12 0.02 7.35
C GLN A 105 12.36 0.68 6.75
N GLN A 106 12.42 0.78 5.41
CA GLN A 106 13.56 1.37 4.72
C GLN A 106 13.73 2.86 5.04
N PHE A 107 12.63 3.59 5.22
CA PHE A 107 12.64 5.02 5.50
C PHE A 107 12.39 5.37 6.97
N ASN A 108 12.34 4.38 7.86
CA ASN A 108 12.15 4.55 9.30
C ASN A 108 10.87 5.35 9.65
N LEU A 109 9.81 5.02 8.98
CA LEU A 109 8.52 5.68 9.23
C LEU A 109 7.84 5.23 10.52
#